data_656e252f00026dedeac282ac60b6011b
#
_entry.id   656e252f00026dedeac282ac60b6011b
#
_cell.length_a   1.000
_cell.length_b   1.000
_cell.length_c   1.000
_cell.angle_alpha   90.00
_cell.angle_beta   90.00
_cell.angle_gamma   90.00
#
_symmetry.space_group_name_H-M   'P 1'
#
loop_
_entity.id
_entity.type
_entity.pdbx_description
1 polymer ?
#
loop_
_entity_poly.entity_id
_entity_poly.type
_entity_poly.pdbx_seq_one_letter_code
_entity_poly.pdbx_strand_id
1 'polypeptide(L)'
;MKRIKKQRLERAGWVVGDSAEFLQLSLEENRFIELKLALATGVRELRERRGLTQAALAHRLGSSQSRVAKIEAADRSVSLDLIMRSLLTIGATATDIAKWIKRAGTARAA
;
A
#
# COMPACT_ATOMS: atom_id res chain seq x y z
N MET A 1 14.36 0.33 -10.94
CA MET A 1 13.64 0.15 -9.67
C MET A 1 14.61 0.06 -8.50
N LYS A 2 14.31 0.73 -7.42
CA LYS A 2 15.18 0.67 -6.25
C LYS A 2 15.08 -0.71 -5.58
N ARG A 3 16.21 -1.21 -5.07
CA ARG A 3 16.29 -2.52 -4.44
C ARG A 3 15.28 -2.72 -3.29
N ILE A 4 15.11 -1.68 -2.46
CA ILE A 4 14.18 -1.75 -1.32
C ILE A 4 12.74 -1.94 -1.79
N LYS A 5 12.34 -1.24 -2.86
CA LYS A 5 11.00 -1.35 -3.42
C LYS A 5 10.76 -2.75 -3.99
N LYS A 6 11.75 -3.29 -4.70
CA LYS A 6 11.67 -4.65 -5.24
C LYS A 6 11.47 -5.67 -4.12
N GLN A 7 12.28 -5.58 -3.06
CA GLN A 7 12.18 -6.47 -1.91
C GLN A 7 10.81 -6.38 -1.24
N ARG A 8 10.28 -5.18 -1.10
CA ARG A 8 8.97 -4.96 -0.51
C ARG A 8 7.87 -5.63 -1.34
N LEU A 9 7.93 -5.49 -2.67
CA LEU A 9 6.97 -6.10 -3.57
C LEU A 9 7.03 -7.63 -3.50
N GLU A 10 8.23 -8.18 -3.47
CA GLU A 10 8.41 -9.64 -3.38
C GLU A 10 7.83 -10.19 -2.08
N ARG A 11 8.04 -9.49 -0.95
CA ARG A 11 7.46 -9.88 0.34
C ARG A 11 5.94 -9.84 0.33
N ALA A 12 5.36 -8.94 -0.46
CA ALA A 12 3.92 -8.80 -0.60
C ALA A 12 3.31 -9.82 -1.57
N GLY A 13 4.11 -10.72 -2.12
CA GLY A 13 3.63 -11.77 -3.01
C GLY A 13 3.65 -11.42 -4.50
N TRP A 14 4.24 -10.30 -4.86
CA TRP A 14 4.36 -9.90 -6.25
C TRP A 14 5.54 -10.63 -6.90
N VAL A 15 5.34 -11.11 -8.11
CA VAL A 15 6.42 -11.72 -8.88
C VAL A 15 7.20 -10.60 -9.55
N VAL A 16 8.33 -10.28 -8.96
CA VAL A 16 9.24 -9.27 -9.50
C VAL A 16 10.57 -9.98 -9.78
N GLY A 17 10.84 -10.30 -11.02
CA GLY A 17 12.08 -10.93 -11.41
C GLY A 17 13.24 -9.94 -11.35
N ASP A 18 14.13 -10.01 -12.33
CA ASP A 18 15.19 -9.04 -12.46
C ASP A 18 14.64 -7.71 -13.00
N SER A 19 15.51 -6.72 -13.14
CA SER A 19 15.12 -5.40 -13.64
C SER A 19 14.51 -5.45 -15.04
N ALA A 20 14.98 -6.37 -15.88
CA ALA A 20 14.46 -6.50 -17.24
C ALA A 20 13.02 -7.00 -17.23
N GLU A 21 12.71 -7.98 -16.39
CA GLU A 21 11.34 -8.47 -16.26
C GLU A 21 10.41 -7.39 -15.75
N PHE A 22 10.85 -6.61 -14.76
CA PHE A 22 10.07 -5.50 -14.24
C PHE A 22 9.76 -4.47 -15.33
N LEU A 23 10.73 -4.18 -16.17
CA LEU A 23 10.57 -3.22 -17.26
C LEU A 23 9.58 -3.69 -18.32
N GLN A 24 9.29 -4.99 -18.39
CA GLN A 24 8.31 -5.54 -19.31
C GLN A 24 6.87 -5.32 -18.86
N LEU A 25 6.66 -4.96 -17.58
CA LEU A 25 5.33 -4.60 -17.11
C LEU A 25 4.86 -3.34 -17.81
N SER A 26 3.57 -3.24 -18.09
CA SER A 26 3.02 -2.05 -18.71
C SER A 26 3.18 -0.84 -17.79
N LEU A 27 3.18 0.35 -18.39
CA LEU A 27 3.26 1.59 -17.62
C LEU A 27 2.10 1.71 -16.64
N GLU A 28 0.90 1.31 -17.06
CA GLU A 28 -0.29 1.34 -16.21
C GLU A 28 -0.15 0.39 -15.02
N GLU A 29 0.39 -0.81 -15.24
CA GLU A 29 0.61 -1.77 -14.17
C GLU A 29 1.60 -1.25 -13.14
N ASN A 30 2.69 -0.65 -13.59
CA ASN A 30 3.68 -0.06 -12.71
C ASN A 30 3.09 1.07 -11.88
N ARG A 31 2.30 1.94 -12.50
CA ARG A 31 1.64 3.03 -11.81
C ARG A 31 0.63 2.53 -10.79
N PHE A 32 -0.12 1.51 -11.15
CA PHE A 32 -1.08 0.89 -10.24
C PHE A 32 -0.38 0.34 -8.99
N ILE A 33 0.72 -0.38 -9.17
CA ILE A 33 1.49 -0.93 -8.06
C ILE A 33 2.03 0.18 -7.15
N GLU A 34 2.54 1.25 -7.75
CA GLU A 34 3.06 2.38 -6.97
C GLU A 34 1.98 3.08 -6.16
N LEU A 35 0.80 3.28 -6.75
CA LEU A 35 -0.34 3.86 -6.05
C LEU A 35 -0.80 2.96 -4.90
N LYS A 36 -0.87 1.67 -5.16
CA LYS A 36 -1.27 0.69 -4.14
C LYS A 36 -0.30 0.70 -2.96
N LEU A 37 1.01 0.73 -3.24
CA LEU A 37 2.04 0.81 -2.19
C LEU A 37 1.92 2.10 -1.38
N ALA A 38 1.69 3.23 -2.06
CA ALA A 38 1.57 4.53 -1.40
C ALA A 38 0.37 4.57 -0.46
N LEU A 39 -0.77 4.05 -0.90
CA LEU A 39 -1.99 4.04 -0.09
C LEU A 39 -1.89 3.02 1.07
N ALA A 40 -1.25 1.88 0.84
CA ALA A 40 -1.00 0.91 1.91
C ALA A 40 -0.09 1.50 2.99
N THR A 41 0.94 2.25 2.58
CA THR A 41 1.79 2.99 3.51
C THR A 41 0.96 4.00 4.30
N GLY A 42 0.01 4.64 3.64
CA GLY A 42 -0.93 5.56 4.27
C GLY A 42 -1.76 4.91 5.38
N VAL A 43 -2.21 3.68 5.18
CA VAL A 43 -2.94 2.93 6.21
C VAL A 43 -2.09 2.82 7.47
N ARG A 44 -0.84 2.38 7.31
CA ARG A 44 0.07 2.23 8.43
C ARG A 44 0.36 3.55 9.13
N GLU A 45 0.71 4.59 8.37
CA GLU A 45 1.02 5.90 8.93
C GLU A 45 -0.16 6.46 9.72
N LEU A 46 -1.35 6.40 9.16
CA LEU A 46 -2.53 6.94 9.82
C LEU A 46 -2.92 6.11 11.05
N ARG A 47 -2.81 4.78 10.94
CA ARG A 47 -3.06 3.89 12.07
C ARG A 47 -2.14 4.24 13.25
N GLU A 48 -0.84 4.36 12.98
CA GLU A 48 0.15 4.69 14.00
C GLU A 48 -0.10 6.08 14.59
N ARG A 49 -0.44 7.04 13.75
CA ARG A 49 -0.76 8.40 14.19
C ARG A 49 -1.97 8.43 15.12
N ARG A 50 -2.94 7.55 14.89
CA ARG A 50 -4.13 7.42 15.74
C ARG A 50 -3.89 6.56 16.97
N GLY A 51 -2.69 6.03 17.15
CA GLY A 51 -2.35 5.18 18.29
C GLY A 51 -3.01 3.81 18.26
N LEU A 52 -3.37 3.32 17.08
CA LEU A 52 -4.03 2.03 16.93
C LEU A 52 -3.02 0.93 16.61
N THR A 53 -3.23 -0.25 17.22
CA THR A 53 -2.51 -1.45 16.83
C THR A 53 -3.16 -2.06 15.59
N GLN A 54 -2.46 -2.98 14.93
CA GLN A 54 -3.04 -3.72 13.82
C GLN A 54 -4.28 -4.51 14.28
N ALA A 55 -4.25 -5.06 15.48
CA ALA A 55 -5.39 -5.79 16.04
C ALA A 55 -6.60 -4.86 16.25
N ALA A 56 -6.37 -3.64 16.74
CA ALA A 56 -7.44 -2.66 16.94
C ALA A 56 -8.07 -2.25 15.60
N LEU A 57 -7.24 -2.03 14.58
CA LEU A 57 -7.76 -1.73 13.25
C LEU A 57 -8.53 -2.92 12.68
N ALA A 58 -8.02 -4.13 12.86
CA ALA A 58 -8.71 -5.34 12.43
C ALA A 58 -10.11 -5.43 13.03
N HIS A 59 -10.23 -5.12 14.31
CA HIS A 59 -11.53 -5.11 14.98
C HIS A 59 -12.50 -4.13 14.32
N ARG A 60 -12.03 -2.92 14.03
CA ARG A 60 -12.85 -1.90 13.36
C ARG A 60 -13.28 -2.32 11.95
N LEU A 61 -12.43 -3.07 11.27
CA LEU A 61 -12.71 -3.55 9.91
C LEU A 61 -13.54 -4.84 9.90
N GLY A 62 -13.77 -5.44 11.06
CA GLY A 62 -14.39 -6.77 11.12
C GLY A 62 -13.51 -7.83 10.47
N SER A 63 -12.20 -7.73 10.64
CA SER A 63 -11.24 -8.59 9.98
C SER A 63 -10.21 -9.12 10.99
N SER A 64 -9.12 -9.70 10.50
CA SER A 64 -8.05 -10.24 11.32
C SER A 64 -6.81 -9.37 11.29
N GLN A 65 -5.96 -9.51 12.32
CA GLN A 65 -4.69 -8.80 12.36
C GLN A 65 -3.81 -9.18 11.16
N SER A 66 -3.79 -10.46 10.79
CA SER A 66 -2.99 -10.91 9.66
C SER A 66 -3.45 -10.25 8.36
N ARG A 67 -4.75 -10.00 8.22
CA ARG A 67 -5.26 -9.30 7.05
C ARG A 67 -4.85 -7.84 7.05
N VAL A 68 -4.86 -7.18 8.22
CA VAL A 68 -4.38 -5.80 8.32
C VAL A 68 -2.89 -5.73 7.97
N ALA A 69 -2.09 -6.70 8.42
CA ALA A 69 -0.68 -6.75 8.07
C ALA A 69 -0.50 -6.85 6.55
N LYS A 70 -1.32 -7.66 5.88
CA LYS A 70 -1.30 -7.77 4.41
C LYS A 70 -1.72 -6.47 3.74
N ILE A 71 -2.74 -5.79 4.27
CA ILE A 71 -3.18 -4.48 3.75
C ILE A 71 -2.02 -3.50 3.80
N GLU A 72 -1.34 -3.40 4.92
CA GLU A 72 -0.23 -2.45 5.10
C GLU A 72 1.00 -2.80 4.28
N ALA A 73 1.15 -4.08 3.95
CA ALA A 73 2.24 -4.55 3.10
C ALA A 73 1.90 -4.45 1.60
N ALA A 74 0.70 -4.01 1.25
CA ALA A 74 0.20 -4.01 -0.13
C ALA A 74 0.29 -5.40 -0.76
N ASP A 75 -0.07 -6.44 0.01
CA ASP A 75 -0.03 -7.81 -0.46
C ASP A 75 -0.87 -7.95 -1.74
N ARG A 76 -0.40 -8.81 -2.65
CA ARG A 76 -1.06 -9.03 -3.93
C ARG A 76 -2.52 -9.46 -3.76
N SER A 77 -2.83 -10.19 -2.69
CA SER A 77 -4.18 -10.67 -2.40
C SER A 77 -5.13 -9.58 -1.94
N VAL A 78 -4.62 -8.40 -1.61
CA VAL A 78 -5.42 -7.29 -1.09
C VAL A 78 -5.79 -6.35 -2.23
N SER A 79 -7.08 -6.04 -2.37
CA SER A 79 -7.55 -5.13 -3.40
C SER A 79 -7.31 -3.67 -3.02
N LEU A 80 -7.20 -2.81 -4.02
CA LEU A 80 -7.14 -1.36 -3.79
C LEU A 80 -8.39 -0.87 -3.07
N ASP A 81 -9.54 -1.46 -3.36
CA ASP A 81 -10.79 -1.15 -2.70
C ASP A 81 -10.70 -1.37 -1.18
N LEU A 82 -10.12 -2.49 -0.77
CA LEU A 82 -9.95 -2.80 0.65
C LEU A 82 -9.01 -1.81 1.33
N ILE A 83 -7.94 -1.43 0.66
CA ILE A 83 -7.00 -0.42 1.19
C ILE A 83 -7.73 0.91 1.38
N MET A 84 -8.51 1.32 0.39
CA MET A 84 -9.27 2.57 0.46
C MET A 84 -10.29 2.55 1.61
N ARG A 85 -11.02 1.44 1.76
CA ARG A 85 -11.97 1.28 2.87
C ARG A 85 -11.28 1.35 4.23
N SER A 86 -10.09 0.76 4.33
CA SER A 86 -9.30 0.81 5.56
C SER A 86 -8.93 2.24 5.91
N LEU A 87 -8.50 3.03 4.93
CA LEU A 87 -8.18 4.44 5.12
C LEU A 87 -9.38 5.22 5.61
N LEU A 88 -10.53 5.03 4.99
CA LEU A 88 -11.75 5.74 5.35
C LEU A 88 -12.22 5.32 6.75
N THR A 89 -12.06 4.07 7.12
CA THR A 89 -12.42 3.56 8.46
C THR A 89 -11.59 4.23 9.55
N ILE A 90 -10.32 4.51 9.28
CA ILE A 90 -9.44 5.20 10.25
C ILE A 90 -9.70 6.71 10.27
N GLY A 91 -10.49 7.22 9.34
CA GLY A 91 -10.82 8.63 9.27
C GLY A 91 -9.96 9.44 8.31
N ALA A 92 -9.38 8.80 7.30
CA ALA A 92 -8.65 9.53 6.27
C ALA A 92 -9.59 10.45 5.52
N THR A 93 -9.11 11.66 5.25
CA THR A 93 -9.83 12.64 4.44
C THR A 93 -9.36 12.52 2.98
N ALA A 94 -10.11 13.12 2.06
CA ALA A 94 -9.69 13.19 0.67
C ALA A 94 -8.32 13.88 0.54
N THR A 95 -8.07 14.89 1.37
CA THR A 95 -6.78 15.59 1.40
C THR A 95 -5.63 14.64 1.81
N ASP A 96 -5.86 13.82 2.84
CA ASP A 96 -4.88 12.82 3.26
C ASP A 96 -4.56 11.85 2.12
N ILE A 97 -5.60 11.33 1.49
CA ILE A 97 -5.45 10.38 0.39
C ILE A 97 -4.69 11.01 -0.77
N ALA A 98 -5.03 12.25 -1.11
CA ALA A 98 -4.34 12.98 -2.16
C ALA A 98 -2.83 13.14 -1.86
N LYS A 99 -2.47 13.37 -0.59
CA LYS A 99 -1.06 13.48 -0.20
C LYS A 99 -0.30 12.19 -0.45
N TRP A 100 -0.87 11.03 -0.10
CA TRP A 100 -0.19 9.76 -0.36
C TRP A 100 -0.07 9.48 -1.85
N ILE A 101 -1.09 9.76 -2.63
CA ILE A 101 -1.05 9.62 -4.08
C ILE A 101 0.04 10.52 -4.66
N LYS A 102 0.12 11.75 -4.19
CA LYS A 102 1.13 12.70 -4.65
C LYS A 102 2.55 12.24 -4.32
N ARG A 103 2.75 11.64 -3.15
CA ARG A 103 4.05 11.06 -2.77
C ARG A 103 4.49 9.98 -3.75
N ALA A 104 3.56 9.15 -4.22
CA ALA A 104 3.88 8.12 -5.21
C ALA A 104 4.44 8.74 -6.48
N GLY A 105 3.82 9.81 -6.98
CA GLY A 105 4.30 10.53 -8.15
C GLY A 105 5.65 11.18 -7.92
N THR A 106 5.86 11.78 -6.75
CA THR A 106 7.12 12.41 -6.39
C THR A 106 8.26 11.40 -6.27
N ALA A 107 8.02 10.29 -5.58
CA ALA A 107 9.01 9.23 -5.42
C ALA A 107 9.43 8.67 -6.77
N ARG A 108 8.51 8.63 -7.72
CA ARG A 108 8.76 8.15 -9.05
C ARG A 108 9.59 9.12 -9.87
N ALA A 109 9.35 10.42 -9.70
CA ALA A 109 10.09 11.45 -10.39
C ALA A 109 11.53 11.59 -9.88
N ALA A 110 11.78 11.20 -8.65
CA ALA A 110 13.11 11.20 -8.06
C ALA A 110 13.91 9.97 -8.47
#